data_388fc3911f20a27dd4719f5dc1b309c1
#
_entry.id   388fc3911f20a27dd4719f5dc1b309c1
#
_cell.length_a   1.000
_cell.length_b   1.000
_cell.length_c   1.000
_cell.angle_alpha   90.00
_cell.angle_beta   90.00
_cell.angle_gamma   90.00
#
_symmetry.space_group_name_H-M   'P 1'
#
loop_
_entity.id
_entity.type
_entity.pdbx_description
1 polymer ?
#
loop_
_entity_poly.entity_id
_entity_poly.type
_entity_poly.pdbx_seq_one_letter_code
_entity_poly.pdbx_strand_id
1 'polypeptide(L)'
;MEELEGRVDFFAGPQHRGKFKGFVRQSPNLFRRQQDGELILSLLERAKREPIARPVDPKKLARKPLYKAERRKGRTTVPAVVSVPDRDEPRDQISVEVISPDAATASAKQHTEIQFHLLNLGAEMGLDVWVARNDRAKTWRDQPFGAMPRMVAELPAQFNEATHRTIELIDVLWLKGNSIVAAFEVESTTTIYSGLLRMSDLLALQPNLDMKLYLVAPDERRSKVEQEILRPTFELREKPLSTVCGFLSFSRLKEKVEGIRRLSLATSLKPDFLERTAEFFKQEEGEP
;
A
#
# COMPACT_ATOMS: atom_id res chain seq x y z
N MET A 1 26.38 -21.87 1.59
CA MET A 1 26.03 -23.20 2.11
C MET A 1 27.19 -24.17 1.98
N GLU A 2 27.89 -24.19 0.88
CA GLU A 2 29.08 -25.06 0.64
C GLU A 2 30.18 -24.90 1.69
N GLU A 3 30.37 -23.67 2.16
CA GLU A 3 31.39 -23.37 3.20
C GLU A 3 31.00 -23.83 4.61
N LEU A 4 29.75 -24.20 4.83
CA LEU A 4 29.26 -24.74 6.11
C LEU A 4 29.14 -26.27 6.11
N GLU A 5 29.06 -26.87 4.91
CA GLU A 5 28.88 -28.31 4.75
C GLU A 5 30.09 -29.08 5.31
N GLY A 6 29.85 -30.01 6.22
CA GLY A 6 30.87 -30.77 6.91
C GLY A 6 31.68 -30.03 8.00
N ARG A 7 31.44 -28.72 8.16
CA ARG A 7 32.16 -27.88 9.14
C ARG A 7 31.36 -27.56 10.39
N VAL A 8 30.05 -27.65 10.30
CA VAL A 8 29.12 -27.42 11.42
C VAL A 8 28.39 -28.71 11.78
N ASP A 9 28.13 -28.93 13.07
CA ASP A 9 27.57 -30.17 13.61
C ASP A 9 26.20 -30.54 13.00
N PHE A 10 25.35 -29.58 12.76
CA PHE A 10 23.99 -29.75 12.20
C PHE A 10 23.95 -29.82 10.66
N PHE A 11 25.11 -29.72 10.00
CA PHE A 11 25.19 -29.77 8.52
C PHE A 11 26.45 -30.58 8.09
N ALA A 12 26.47 -31.86 8.44
CA ALA A 12 27.61 -32.73 8.22
C ALA A 12 27.79 -33.20 6.77
N GLY A 13 26.80 -33.01 5.89
CA GLY A 13 26.92 -33.44 4.48
C GLY A 13 25.66 -33.15 3.65
N PRO A 14 25.68 -33.43 2.33
CA PRO A 14 24.63 -33.11 1.40
C PRO A 14 23.25 -33.67 1.78
N GLN A 15 23.21 -34.83 2.41
CA GLN A 15 22.00 -35.47 2.91
C GLN A 15 21.31 -34.65 4.02
N HIS A 16 22.03 -33.74 4.67
CA HIS A 16 21.49 -32.87 5.72
C HIS A 16 21.02 -31.52 5.26
N ARG A 17 21.03 -31.22 3.94
CA ARG A 17 20.60 -29.90 3.41
C ARG A 17 19.17 -29.52 3.80
N GLY A 18 18.25 -30.50 3.87
CA GLY A 18 16.89 -30.29 4.34
C GLY A 18 16.83 -29.95 5.84
N LYS A 19 17.64 -30.64 6.66
CA LYS A 19 17.76 -30.40 8.11
C LYS A 19 18.37 -29.03 8.40
N PHE A 20 19.39 -28.62 7.62
CA PHE A 20 19.99 -27.29 7.71
C PHE A 20 18.94 -26.18 7.51
N LYS A 21 18.14 -26.30 6.45
CA LYS A 21 17.05 -25.34 6.19
C LYS A 21 16.03 -25.30 7.33
N GLY A 22 15.68 -26.44 7.91
CA GLY A 22 14.79 -26.53 9.08
C GLY A 22 15.40 -25.87 10.31
N PHE A 23 16.66 -26.15 10.60
CA PHE A 23 17.38 -25.58 11.74
C PHE A 23 17.45 -24.05 11.67
N VAL A 24 17.85 -23.48 10.53
CA VAL A 24 17.99 -22.02 10.37
C VAL A 24 16.64 -21.28 10.42
N ARG A 25 15.53 -21.98 10.13
CA ARG A 25 14.18 -21.38 10.19
C ARG A 25 13.54 -21.36 11.55
N GLN A 26 14.03 -22.18 12.48
CA GLN A 26 13.52 -22.24 13.85
C GLN A 26 14.22 -21.20 14.71
N SER A 27 13.49 -20.43 15.46
CA SER A 27 14.03 -19.42 16.37
C SER A 27 13.42 -19.60 17.76
N PRO A 28 14.20 -19.44 18.83
CA PRO A 28 15.66 -19.21 18.87
C PRO A 28 16.45 -20.52 18.67
N ASN A 29 17.59 -20.44 17.96
CA ASN A 29 18.49 -21.57 17.78
C ASN A 29 19.71 -21.44 18.71
N LEU A 30 19.97 -22.48 19.44
CA LEU A 30 21.18 -22.60 20.24
C LEU A 30 22.16 -23.52 19.54
N PHE A 31 23.37 -23.04 19.30
CA PHE A 31 24.44 -23.86 18.76
C PHE A 31 25.05 -24.74 19.89
N ARG A 32 25.16 -26.04 19.64
CA ARG A 32 25.74 -26.97 20.61
C ARG A 32 27.24 -26.77 20.78
N ARG A 33 27.92 -26.35 19.71
CA ARG A 33 29.34 -26.03 19.71
C ARG A 33 29.52 -24.54 19.45
N GLN A 34 30.24 -23.85 20.30
CA GLN A 34 30.55 -22.43 20.15
C GLN A 34 31.25 -22.14 18.82
N GLN A 35 32.14 -23.03 18.37
CA GLN A 35 32.84 -22.92 17.10
C GLN A 35 31.92 -22.83 15.88
N ASP A 36 30.75 -23.48 15.91
CA ASP A 36 29.76 -23.42 14.83
C ASP A 36 29.17 -22.02 14.73
N GLY A 37 28.88 -21.41 15.87
CA GLY A 37 28.38 -20.02 15.95
C GLY A 37 29.41 -19.00 15.46
N GLU A 38 30.66 -19.14 15.88
CA GLU A 38 31.79 -18.29 15.48
C GLU A 38 32.06 -18.39 13.98
N LEU A 39 32.02 -19.60 13.41
CA LEU A 39 32.16 -19.80 11.97
C LEU A 39 31.04 -19.09 11.20
N ILE A 40 29.78 -19.25 11.63
CA ILE A 40 28.64 -18.60 10.96
C ILE A 40 28.77 -17.10 11.07
N LEU A 41 29.10 -16.54 12.22
CA LEU A 41 29.30 -15.12 12.42
C LEU A 41 30.38 -14.58 11.48
N SER A 42 31.53 -15.23 11.40
CA SER A 42 32.63 -14.83 10.51
C SER A 42 32.22 -14.83 9.03
N LEU A 43 31.40 -15.81 8.61
CA LEU A 43 30.88 -15.89 7.23
C LEU A 43 29.85 -14.81 6.94
N LEU A 44 29.01 -14.46 7.91
CA LEU A 44 28.05 -13.36 7.79
C LEU A 44 28.75 -12.01 7.71
N GLU A 45 29.75 -11.77 8.54
CA GLU A 45 30.56 -10.55 8.51
C GLU A 45 31.33 -10.40 7.19
N ARG A 46 31.85 -11.51 6.64
CA ARG A 46 32.48 -11.53 5.34
C ARG A 46 31.45 -11.21 4.24
N ALA A 47 30.28 -11.85 4.26
CA ALA A 47 29.22 -11.59 3.29
C ALA A 47 28.69 -10.14 3.34
N LYS A 48 28.74 -9.49 4.50
CA LYS A 48 28.39 -8.08 4.66
C LYS A 48 29.45 -7.15 4.04
N ARG A 49 30.74 -7.49 4.17
CA ARG A 49 31.85 -6.71 3.58
C ARG A 49 32.02 -6.96 2.09
N GLU A 50 31.80 -8.18 1.65
CA GLU A 50 32.01 -8.65 0.28
C GLU A 50 30.75 -9.40 -0.21
N PRO A 51 29.66 -8.70 -0.56
CA PRO A 51 28.44 -9.34 -0.99
C PRO A 51 28.65 -10.05 -2.33
N ILE A 52 28.34 -11.35 -2.39
CA ILE A 52 28.42 -12.15 -3.61
C ILE A 52 27.06 -12.04 -4.33
N ALA A 53 27.05 -11.37 -5.47
CA ALA A 53 25.90 -11.35 -6.37
C ALA A 53 25.73 -12.78 -6.96
N ARG A 54 24.54 -13.35 -6.80
CA ARG A 54 24.20 -14.64 -7.40
C ARG A 54 23.19 -14.41 -8.54
N PRO A 55 23.33 -15.11 -9.66
CA PRO A 55 22.34 -15.01 -10.74
C PRO A 55 20.98 -15.48 -10.21
N VAL A 56 19.97 -14.65 -10.40
CA VAL A 56 18.59 -14.97 -10.06
C VAL A 56 17.95 -15.62 -11.28
N ASP A 57 17.21 -16.71 -11.08
CA ASP A 57 16.43 -17.34 -12.14
C ASP A 57 15.39 -16.32 -12.67
N PRO A 58 15.45 -15.93 -13.97
CA PRO A 58 14.52 -14.95 -14.53
C PRO A 58 13.05 -15.35 -14.36
N LYS A 59 12.74 -16.66 -14.38
CA LYS A 59 11.38 -17.16 -14.15
C LYS A 59 10.90 -16.93 -12.71
N LYS A 60 11.82 -16.98 -11.73
CA LYS A 60 11.48 -16.67 -10.33
C LYS A 60 11.33 -15.17 -10.13
N LEU A 61 12.15 -14.37 -10.80
CA LEU A 61 12.07 -12.90 -10.72
C LEU A 61 10.77 -12.38 -11.34
N ALA A 62 10.32 -12.99 -12.46
CA ALA A 62 9.10 -12.62 -13.15
C ALA A 62 7.82 -13.15 -12.48
N ARG A 63 7.94 -14.04 -11.49
CA ARG A 63 6.78 -14.65 -10.84
C ARG A 63 6.11 -13.64 -9.92
N LYS A 64 4.89 -13.25 -10.26
CA LYS A 64 4.05 -12.45 -9.34
C LYS A 64 3.73 -13.31 -8.11
N PRO A 65 3.79 -12.77 -6.90
CA PRO A 65 3.43 -13.46 -5.65
C PRO A 65 1.90 -13.53 -5.48
N LEU A 66 1.21 -13.95 -6.53
CA LEU A 66 -0.24 -14.09 -6.58
C LEU A 66 -0.60 -15.58 -6.55
N TYR A 67 -1.49 -15.93 -5.65
CA TYR A 67 -1.92 -17.30 -5.43
C TYR A 67 -3.43 -17.41 -5.58
N LYS A 68 -3.88 -18.52 -6.17
CA LYS A 68 -5.30 -18.88 -6.17
C LYS A 68 -5.67 -19.40 -4.78
N ALA A 69 -6.70 -18.87 -4.18
CA ALA A 69 -7.27 -19.28 -2.91
C ALA A 69 -8.77 -19.47 -3.07
N GLU A 70 -9.38 -20.17 -2.13
CA GLU A 70 -10.83 -20.32 -2.07
C GLU A 70 -11.37 -19.43 -0.94
N ARG A 71 -12.36 -18.62 -1.26
CA ARG A 71 -13.05 -17.78 -0.30
C ARG A 71 -14.47 -18.27 -0.09
N ARG A 72 -14.87 -18.42 1.19
CA ARG A 72 -16.24 -18.76 1.54
C ARG A 72 -17.12 -17.52 1.47
N LYS A 73 -18.16 -17.56 0.64
CA LYS A 73 -19.20 -16.53 0.55
C LYS A 73 -20.54 -17.15 0.92
N GLY A 74 -20.95 -16.99 2.20
CA GLY A 74 -22.11 -17.69 2.74
C GLY A 74 -21.92 -19.21 2.72
N ARG A 75 -22.77 -19.93 1.95
CA ARG A 75 -22.70 -21.40 1.76
C ARG A 75 -21.87 -21.82 0.55
N THR A 76 -21.45 -20.88 -0.30
CA THR A 76 -20.69 -21.17 -1.54
C THR A 76 -19.22 -20.79 -1.36
N THR A 77 -18.36 -21.57 -2.01
CA THR A 77 -16.92 -21.27 -2.13
C THR A 77 -16.67 -20.66 -3.50
N VAL A 78 -16.00 -19.52 -3.54
CA VAL A 78 -15.63 -18.83 -4.78
C VAL A 78 -14.10 -18.72 -4.86
N PRO A 79 -13.53 -18.86 -6.07
CA PRO A 79 -12.11 -18.67 -6.24
C PRO A 79 -11.73 -17.21 -5.99
N ALA A 80 -10.58 -16.98 -5.39
CA ALA A 80 -10.02 -15.67 -5.15
C ALA A 80 -8.51 -15.69 -5.50
N VAL A 81 -8.00 -14.60 -6.03
CA VAL A 81 -6.56 -14.40 -6.21
C VAL A 81 -6.08 -13.54 -5.07
N VAL A 82 -5.08 -14.01 -4.34
CA VAL A 82 -4.52 -13.30 -3.19
C VAL A 82 -3.02 -13.11 -3.36
N SER A 83 -2.51 -11.99 -2.89
CA SER A 83 -1.07 -11.76 -2.76
C SER A 83 -0.60 -12.33 -1.45
N VAL A 84 0.39 -13.20 -1.50
CA VAL A 84 1.05 -13.72 -0.30
C VAL A 84 2.49 -13.24 -0.36
N PRO A 85 2.99 -12.53 0.68
CA PRO A 85 4.38 -12.11 0.74
C PRO A 85 5.29 -13.31 0.53
N ASP A 86 6.34 -13.16 -0.29
CA ASP A 86 7.34 -14.20 -0.42
C ASP A 86 7.98 -14.42 0.95
N ARG A 87 8.30 -15.67 1.29
CA ARG A 87 8.92 -16.01 2.59
C ARG A 87 10.27 -15.36 2.79
N ASP A 88 10.88 -14.91 1.70
CA ASP A 88 12.17 -14.20 1.69
C ASP A 88 11.99 -12.67 1.67
N GLU A 89 10.76 -12.14 1.58
CA GLU A 89 10.52 -10.73 1.88
C GLU A 89 10.71 -10.54 3.38
N PRO A 90 11.57 -9.61 3.80
CA PRO A 90 11.70 -9.28 5.22
C PRO A 90 10.31 -8.89 5.73
N ARG A 91 9.77 -9.67 6.68
CA ARG A 91 8.59 -9.26 7.43
C ARG A 91 8.94 -7.93 8.08
N ASP A 92 8.21 -6.89 7.73
CA ASP A 92 8.32 -5.57 8.38
C ASP A 92 9.70 -4.89 8.33
N GLN A 93 10.54 -5.19 7.36
CA GLN A 93 11.28 -4.07 6.87
C GLN A 93 10.19 -3.18 6.20
N ILE A 94 9.67 -2.25 7.00
CA ILE A 94 9.81 -0.87 6.58
C ILE A 94 11.16 -0.86 5.87
N SER A 95 11.13 -1.09 4.54
CA SER A 95 12.26 -0.71 3.74
C SER A 95 12.31 0.80 3.96
N VAL A 96 13.02 1.17 5.00
CA VAL A 96 13.73 2.41 5.03
C VAL A 96 14.70 2.18 3.87
N GLU A 97 14.20 2.30 2.62
CA GLU A 97 15.05 2.77 1.56
C GLU A 97 15.73 3.92 2.26
N VAL A 98 17.04 3.86 2.35
CA VAL A 98 17.83 4.99 2.81
C VAL A 98 17.61 6.03 1.73
N ILE A 99 16.42 6.65 1.79
CA ILE A 99 16.01 7.70 0.88
C ILE A 99 16.96 8.81 1.26
N SER A 100 17.78 9.23 0.31
CA SER A 100 18.63 10.39 0.54
C SER A 100 17.74 11.53 1.04
N PRO A 101 18.22 12.40 1.93
CA PRO A 101 17.42 13.53 2.44
C PRO A 101 16.75 14.33 1.32
N ASP A 102 17.40 14.45 0.16
CA ASP A 102 16.86 15.12 -1.03
C ASP A 102 15.67 14.36 -1.63
N ALA A 103 15.75 13.04 -1.73
CA ALA A 103 14.67 12.21 -2.23
C ALA A 103 13.47 12.19 -1.27
N ALA A 104 13.70 12.19 0.03
CA ALA A 104 12.65 12.31 1.04
C ALA A 104 11.92 13.66 0.93
N THR A 105 12.68 14.74 0.75
CA THR A 105 12.13 16.09 0.56
C THR A 105 11.33 16.18 -0.73
N ALA A 106 11.83 15.64 -1.84
CA ALA A 106 11.13 15.59 -3.12
C ALA A 106 9.81 14.80 -3.02
N SER A 107 9.83 13.66 -2.35
CA SER A 107 8.64 12.83 -2.12
C SER A 107 7.60 13.53 -1.25
N ALA A 108 8.00 14.18 -0.15
CA ALA A 108 7.10 14.96 0.69
C ALA A 108 6.47 16.14 -0.08
N LYS A 109 7.24 16.79 -0.94
CA LYS A 109 6.75 17.87 -1.81
C LYS A 109 5.74 17.33 -2.83
N GLN A 110 6.00 16.19 -3.44
CA GLN A 110 5.09 15.54 -4.39
C GLN A 110 3.78 15.09 -3.71
N HIS A 111 3.86 14.52 -2.52
CA HIS A 111 2.68 14.20 -1.69
C HIS A 111 1.81 15.44 -1.48
N THR A 112 2.41 16.53 -1.02
CA THR A 112 1.70 17.81 -0.79
C THR A 112 1.07 18.37 -2.07
N GLU A 113 1.76 18.26 -3.21
CA GLU A 113 1.23 18.66 -4.52
C GLU A 113 -0.03 17.87 -4.89
N ILE A 114 0.00 16.56 -4.72
CA ILE A 114 -1.13 15.68 -5.03
C ILE A 114 -2.33 15.97 -4.12
N GLN A 115 -2.08 16.12 -2.82
CA GLN A 115 -3.15 16.53 -1.87
C GLN A 115 -3.78 17.85 -2.31
N PHE A 116 -2.97 18.85 -2.69
CA PHE A 116 -3.47 20.13 -3.19
C PHE A 116 -4.36 19.96 -4.43
N HIS A 117 -3.94 19.13 -5.40
CA HIS A 117 -4.74 18.90 -6.61
C HIS A 117 -6.09 18.25 -6.29
N LEU A 118 -6.14 17.29 -5.38
CA LEU A 118 -7.39 16.64 -4.95
C LEU A 118 -8.30 17.60 -4.20
N LEU A 119 -7.76 18.38 -3.26
CA LEU A 119 -8.53 19.36 -2.50
C LEU A 119 -9.13 20.42 -3.42
N ASN A 120 -8.32 20.98 -4.32
CA ASN A 120 -8.75 22.03 -5.21
C ASN A 120 -9.80 21.52 -6.22
N LEU A 121 -9.59 20.32 -6.78
CA LEU A 121 -10.55 19.71 -7.69
C LEU A 121 -11.91 19.46 -7.02
N GLY A 122 -11.90 18.91 -5.79
CA GLY A 122 -13.14 18.72 -5.03
C GLY A 122 -13.89 20.03 -4.78
N ALA A 123 -13.15 21.07 -4.39
CA ALA A 123 -13.74 22.42 -4.18
C ALA A 123 -14.29 23.01 -5.48
N GLU A 124 -13.58 22.90 -6.61
CA GLU A 124 -14.02 23.34 -7.95
C GLU A 124 -15.29 22.59 -8.42
N MET A 125 -15.45 21.33 -8.02
CA MET A 125 -16.65 20.53 -8.27
C MET A 125 -17.83 20.90 -7.36
N GLY A 126 -17.66 21.83 -6.42
CA GLY A 126 -18.69 22.25 -5.47
C GLY A 126 -18.84 21.29 -4.27
N LEU A 127 -17.88 20.41 -4.03
CA LEU A 127 -17.86 19.53 -2.88
C LEU A 127 -17.17 20.22 -1.69
N ASP A 128 -17.55 19.84 -0.48
CA ASP A 128 -16.80 20.17 0.70
C ASP A 128 -15.58 19.24 0.78
N VAL A 129 -14.45 19.78 1.25
CA VAL A 129 -13.19 19.05 1.26
C VAL A 129 -12.60 19.01 2.66
N TRP A 130 -11.92 17.90 2.97
CA TRP A 130 -11.19 17.69 4.20
C TRP A 130 -9.78 17.24 3.87
N VAL A 131 -8.84 17.67 4.70
CA VAL A 131 -7.47 17.15 4.69
C VAL A 131 -7.15 16.61 6.07
N ALA A 132 -6.31 15.57 6.14
CA ALA A 132 -5.84 14.99 7.40
C ALA A 132 -5.43 16.08 8.39
N ARG A 133 -5.84 15.95 9.65
CA ARG A 133 -5.68 16.97 10.68
C ARG A 133 -4.24 17.51 10.78
N ASN A 134 -3.25 16.60 10.66
CA ASN A 134 -1.83 16.96 10.74
C ASN A 134 -1.33 17.73 9.51
N ASP A 135 -2.07 17.69 8.40
CA ASP A 135 -1.68 18.29 7.13
C ASP A 135 -2.33 19.66 6.88
N ARG A 136 -3.21 20.11 7.73
CA ARG A 136 -3.91 21.41 7.60
C ARG A 136 -2.98 22.63 7.51
N ALA A 137 -1.82 22.54 8.17
CA ALA A 137 -0.80 23.59 8.15
C ALA A 137 0.11 23.54 6.91
N LYS A 138 0.04 22.47 6.10
CA LYS A 138 0.82 22.36 4.87
C LYS A 138 0.40 23.44 3.86
N THR A 139 1.35 23.86 3.05
CA THR A 139 1.15 24.87 2.01
C THR A 139 1.61 24.34 0.66
N TRP A 140 0.88 24.73 -0.38
CA TRP A 140 1.30 24.54 -1.76
C TRP A 140 1.09 25.83 -2.54
N ARG A 141 2.13 26.34 -3.22
CA ARG A 141 2.09 27.63 -3.95
C ARG A 141 1.51 28.76 -3.08
N ASP A 142 2.03 28.89 -1.87
CA ASP A 142 1.65 29.89 -0.86
C ASP A 142 0.20 29.80 -0.36
N GLN A 143 -0.54 28.75 -0.73
CA GLN A 143 -1.89 28.52 -0.23
C GLN A 143 -1.89 27.46 0.87
N PRO A 144 -2.24 27.81 2.12
CA PRO A 144 -2.42 26.85 3.20
C PRO A 144 -3.63 25.94 2.93
N PHE A 145 -3.52 24.67 3.22
CA PHE A 145 -4.63 23.72 3.03
C PHE A 145 -5.85 24.07 3.87
N GLY A 146 -5.63 24.49 5.14
CA GLY A 146 -6.72 24.90 6.02
C GLY A 146 -7.51 26.12 5.56
N ALA A 147 -6.97 26.94 4.64
CA ALA A 147 -7.61 28.12 4.07
C ALA A 147 -8.15 27.88 2.64
N MET A 148 -8.16 26.64 2.15
CA MET A 148 -8.70 26.35 0.83
C MET A 148 -10.21 26.51 0.77
N PRO A 149 -10.77 26.89 -0.40
CA PRO A 149 -12.21 26.97 -0.58
C PRO A 149 -12.90 25.68 -0.17
N ARG A 150 -14.06 25.79 0.48
CA ARG A 150 -14.89 24.66 0.92
C ARG A 150 -14.20 23.67 1.88
N MET A 151 -13.10 24.08 2.50
CA MET A 151 -12.44 23.27 3.54
C MET A 151 -13.34 23.25 4.79
N VAL A 152 -13.77 22.06 5.21
CA VAL A 152 -14.56 21.91 6.43
C VAL A 152 -13.67 21.96 7.67
N ALA A 153 -14.14 22.66 8.70
CA ALA A 153 -13.43 22.77 9.97
C ALA A 153 -13.48 21.46 10.76
N GLU A 154 -14.62 20.78 10.71
CA GLU A 154 -14.93 19.55 11.44
C GLU A 154 -15.63 18.55 10.51
N LEU A 155 -15.39 17.27 10.77
CA LEU A 155 -16.09 16.19 10.08
C LEU A 155 -17.52 16.05 10.62
N PRO A 156 -18.47 15.54 9.80
CA PRO A 156 -19.85 15.37 10.22
C PRO A 156 -20.01 14.54 11.50
N ALA A 157 -20.78 15.03 12.45
CA ALA A 157 -20.98 14.44 13.77
C ALA A 157 -21.75 13.11 13.79
N GLN A 158 -22.30 12.68 12.64
CA GLN A 158 -23.05 11.42 12.53
C GLN A 158 -22.21 10.15 12.69
N PHE A 159 -20.89 10.26 12.60
CA PHE A 159 -19.99 9.13 12.75
C PHE A 159 -19.69 8.88 14.24
N ASN A 160 -19.60 7.61 14.61
CA ASN A 160 -19.15 7.24 15.96
C ASN A 160 -17.66 7.61 16.16
N GLU A 161 -17.22 7.62 17.42
CA GLU A 161 -15.85 8.03 17.78
C GLU A 161 -14.76 7.23 17.06
N ALA A 162 -14.95 5.91 16.89
CA ALA A 162 -13.98 5.05 16.21
C ALA A 162 -13.86 5.43 14.72
N THR A 163 -15.00 5.65 14.06
CA THR A 163 -15.03 6.12 12.67
C THR A 163 -14.37 7.49 12.54
N HIS A 164 -14.68 8.43 13.45
CA HIS A 164 -14.05 9.74 13.46
C HIS A 164 -12.53 9.67 13.53
N ARG A 165 -11.98 8.85 14.42
CA ARG A 165 -10.53 8.67 14.57
C ARG A 165 -9.88 8.09 13.30
N THR A 166 -10.59 7.24 12.57
CA THR A 166 -10.09 6.70 11.30
C THR A 166 -10.13 7.74 10.20
N ILE A 167 -11.28 8.40 10.00
CA ILE A 167 -11.47 9.32 8.87
C ILE A 167 -10.68 10.62 9.02
N GLU A 168 -10.41 11.08 10.24
CA GLU A 168 -9.61 12.30 10.47
C GLU A 168 -8.14 12.16 10.03
N LEU A 169 -7.66 10.92 9.85
CA LEU A 169 -6.30 10.59 9.42
C LEU A 169 -6.20 10.32 7.91
N ILE A 170 -7.33 10.23 7.20
CA ILE A 170 -7.34 10.04 5.75
C ILE A 170 -6.85 11.32 5.08
N ASP A 171 -5.95 11.16 4.12
CA ASP A 171 -5.23 12.27 3.50
C ASP A 171 -6.16 13.31 2.89
N VAL A 172 -7.15 12.90 2.10
CA VAL A 172 -8.17 13.80 1.54
C VAL A 172 -9.54 13.12 1.52
N LEU A 173 -10.58 13.88 1.90
CA LEU A 173 -11.97 13.46 1.72
C LEU A 173 -12.72 14.48 0.88
N TRP A 174 -13.64 13.99 0.06
CA TRP A 174 -14.67 14.78 -0.57
C TRP A 174 -16.02 14.48 0.08
N LEU A 175 -16.73 15.54 0.45
CA LEU A 175 -18.01 15.42 1.13
C LEU A 175 -19.10 16.15 0.34
N LYS A 176 -20.31 15.62 0.45
CA LYS A 176 -21.53 16.26 -0.01
C LYS A 176 -22.52 16.31 1.15
N GLY A 177 -22.65 17.48 1.77
CA GLY A 177 -23.32 17.60 3.04
C GLY A 177 -22.65 16.74 4.12
N ASN A 178 -23.39 15.86 4.76
CA ASN A 178 -22.87 14.98 5.80
C ASN A 178 -22.28 13.65 5.27
N SER A 179 -22.27 13.42 3.95
CA SER A 179 -21.83 12.14 3.38
C SER A 179 -20.43 12.25 2.77
N ILE A 180 -19.57 11.28 3.07
CA ILE A 180 -18.31 11.09 2.37
C ILE A 180 -18.65 10.47 1.00
N VAL A 181 -18.27 11.14 -0.09
CA VAL A 181 -18.47 10.66 -1.46
C VAL A 181 -17.20 10.09 -2.06
N ALA A 182 -16.05 10.55 -1.63
CA ALA A 182 -14.76 9.95 -2.00
C ALA A 182 -13.72 10.11 -0.88
N ALA A 183 -12.83 9.14 -0.75
CA ALA A 183 -11.70 9.16 0.17
C ALA A 183 -10.42 8.79 -0.58
N PHE A 184 -9.34 9.51 -0.29
CA PHE A 184 -8.05 9.38 -0.97
C PHE A 184 -6.94 9.21 0.05
N GLU A 185 -6.10 8.20 -0.16
CA GLU A 185 -4.81 8.04 0.50
C GLU A 185 -3.71 8.30 -0.52
N VAL A 186 -2.80 9.19 -0.20
CA VAL A 186 -1.69 9.61 -1.07
C VAL A 186 -0.40 9.02 -0.56
N GLU A 187 0.13 8.04 -1.27
CA GLU A 187 1.31 7.30 -0.82
C GLU A 187 2.50 7.56 -1.75
N SER A 188 3.39 8.40 -1.29
CA SER A 188 4.57 8.79 -2.07
C SER A 188 5.83 7.98 -1.75
N THR A 189 5.91 7.33 -0.57
CA THR A 189 7.13 6.64 -0.12
C THR A 189 6.95 5.15 0.17
N THR A 190 6.60 4.76 1.39
CA THR A 190 6.88 3.38 1.82
C THR A 190 5.68 2.61 2.33
N THR A 191 4.59 3.27 2.69
CA THR A 191 3.55 2.68 3.52
C THR A 191 2.21 2.48 2.85
N ILE A 192 2.21 2.02 1.57
CA ILE A 192 0.98 1.64 0.84
C ILE A 192 0.04 0.80 1.73
N TYR A 193 0.60 -0.11 2.53
CA TYR A 193 -0.16 -0.95 3.42
C TYR A 193 -0.95 -0.15 4.48
N SER A 194 -0.39 0.91 5.05
CA SER A 194 -1.07 1.70 6.08
C SER A 194 -2.25 2.49 5.51
N GLY A 195 -2.13 3.03 4.30
CA GLY A 195 -3.24 3.67 3.58
C GLY A 195 -4.35 2.67 3.28
N LEU A 196 -4.01 1.50 2.74
CA LEU A 196 -4.98 0.43 2.49
C LEU A 196 -5.66 -0.07 3.77
N LEU A 197 -4.94 -0.11 4.89
CA LEU A 197 -5.50 -0.50 6.18
C LEU A 197 -6.54 0.52 6.65
N ARG A 198 -6.25 1.83 6.60
CA ARG A 198 -7.22 2.88 6.92
C ARG A 198 -8.46 2.82 6.03
N MET A 199 -8.29 2.59 4.72
CA MET A 199 -9.41 2.40 3.79
C MET A 199 -10.24 1.15 4.14
N SER A 200 -9.57 0.07 4.51
CA SER A 200 -10.21 -1.18 4.95
C SER A 200 -10.99 -1.00 6.26
N ASP A 201 -10.43 -0.25 7.21
CA ASP A 201 -11.10 0.08 8.47
C ASP A 201 -12.32 0.97 8.24
N LEU A 202 -12.21 1.95 7.35
CA LEU A 202 -13.34 2.79 6.96
C LEU A 202 -14.51 1.97 6.38
N LEU A 203 -14.22 1.03 5.47
CA LEU A 203 -15.22 0.11 4.93
C LEU A 203 -15.85 -0.78 6.01
N ALA A 204 -15.04 -1.24 6.98
CA ALA A 204 -15.53 -2.08 8.07
C ALA A 204 -16.45 -1.31 9.02
N LEU A 205 -16.12 -0.06 9.31
CA LEU A 205 -16.88 0.79 10.21
C LEU A 205 -18.14 1.37 9.54
N GLN A 206 -18.13 1.48 8.21
CA GLN A 206 -19.21 2.07 7.42
C GLN A 206 -19.59 1.19 6.20
N PRO A 207 -20.08 -0.04 6.39
CA PRO A 207 -20.33 -0.98 5.29
C PRO A 207 -21.45 -0.53 4.34
N ASN A 208 -22.33 0.35 4.81
CA ASN A 208 -23.50 0.83 4.04
C ASN A 208 -23.21 2.12 3.24
N LEU A 209 -22.01 2.73 3.36
CA LEU A 209 -21.70 3.91 2.59
C LEU A 209 -21.29 3.52 1.16
N ASP A 210 -21.90 4.19 0.19
CA ASP A 210 -21.49 4.12 -1.23
C ASP A 210 -20.45 5.20 -1.52
N MET A 211 -19.29 5.09 -0.86
CA MET A 211 -18.16 5.99 -1.07
C MET A 211 -17.14 5.35 -2.02
N LYS A 212 -16.46 6.21 -2.78
CA LYS A 212 -15.37 5.80 -3.67
C LYS A 212 -14.04 5.93 -2.94
N LEU A 213 -13.23 4.89 -3.00
CA LEU A 213 -11.91 4.85 -2.35
C LEU A 213 -10.82 4.89 -3.41
N TYR A 214 -9.80 5.68 -3.18
CA TYR A 214 -8.67 5.79 -4.11
C TYR A 214 -7.34 5.77 -3.36
N LEU A 215 -6.46 4.88 -3.78
CA LEU A 215 -5.05 4.94 -3.43
C LEU A 215 -4.30 5.67 -4.54
N VAL A 216 -3.71 6.80 -4.22
CA VAL A 216 -3.02 7.67 -5.16
C VAL A 216 -1.52 7.57 -4.92
N ALA A 217 -0.76 7.07 -5.91
CA ALA A 217 0.67 6.83 -5.73
C ALA A 217 1.44 7.04 -7.05
N PRO A 218 2.79 7.16 -7.01
CA PRO A 218 3.60 7.22 -8.21
C PRO A 218 3.38 6.04 -9.15
N ASP A 219 3.54 6.27 -10.46
CA ASP A 219 3.29 5.26 -11.50
C ASP A 219 4.13 3.99 -11.32
N GLU A 220 5.37 4.15 -10.92
CA GLU A 220 6.30 3.05 -10.62
C GLU A 220 5.86 2.17 -9.44
N ARG A 221 4.96 2.67 -8.61
CA ARG A 221 4.41 1.93 -7.46
C ARG A 221 3.24 1.01 -7.82
N ARG A 222 2.74 1.07 -9.06
CA ARG A 222 1.56 0.29 -9.50
C ARG A 222 1.62 -1.18 -9.09
N SER A 223 2.74 -1.85 -9.41
CA SER A 223 2.91 -3.28 -9.09
C SER A 223 2.93 -3.55 -7.58
N LYS A 224 3.48 -2.61 -6.79
CA LYS A 224 3.46 -2.73 -5.33
C LYS A 224 2.05 -2.53 -4.78
N VAL A 225 1.29 -1.60 -5.34
CA VAL A 225 -0.12 -1.40 -4.96
C VAL A 225 -0.95 -2.65 -5.25
N GLU A 226 -0.81 -3.23 -6.46
CA GLU A 226 -1.47 -4.48 -6.84
C GLU A 226 -1.14 -5.61 -5.84
N GLN A 227 0.14 -5.77 -5.50
CA GLN A 227 0.59 -6.76 -4.54
C GLN A 227 0.00 -6.57 -3.14
N GLU A 228 -0.04 -5.31 -2.65
CA GLU A 228 -0.52 -5.02 -1.31
C GLU A 228 -2.05 -5.12 -1.21
N ILE A 229 -2.80 -4.60 -2.20
CA ILE A 229 -4.26 -4.61 -2.15
C ILE A 229 -4.85 -6.02 -2.28
N LEU A 230 -4.13 -6.93 -2.95
CA LEU A 230 -4.53 -8.34 -3.09
C LEU A 230 -4.05 -9.23 -1.93
N ARG A 231 -3.60 -8.65 -0.82
CA ARG A 231 -3.28 -9.45 0.38
C ARG A 231 -4.53 -10.11 0.95
N PRO A 232 -4.41 -11.33 1.52
CA PRO A 232 -5.53 -12.04 2.11
C PRO A 232 -6.32 -11.22 3.13
N THR A 233 -5.64 -10.33 3.87
CA THR A 233 -6.25 -9.42 4.85
C THR A 233 -7.34 -8.54 4.22
N PHE A 234 -7.17 -8.14 2.96
CA PHE A 234 -8.10 -7.28 2.25
C PHE A 234 -9.09 -8.02 1.36
N GLU A 235 -8.81 -9.31 1.07
CA GLU A 235 -9.63 -10.15 0.19
C GLU A 235 -10.69 -10.99 0.91
N LEU A 236 -10.58 -11.18 2.23
CA LEU A 236 -11.47 -12.04 3.01
C LEU A 236 -12.84 -11.42 3.37
N ARG A 237 -13.12 -10.19 2.93
CA ARG A 237 -14.36 -9.45 3.23
C ARG A 237 -15.43 -9.67 2.16
N GLU A 238 -16.70 -9.40 2.51
CA GLU A 238 -17.82 -9.43 1.54
C GLU A 238 -17.59 -8.49 0.36
N LYS A 239 -16.96 -7.33 0.61
CA LYS A 239 -16.49 -6.38 -0.42
C LYS A 239 -14.95 -6.35 -0.36
N PRO A 240 -14.25 -7.14 -1.18
CA PRO A 240 -12.78 -7.07 -1.25
C PRO A 240 -12.31 -5.65 -1.56
N LEU A 241 -11.25 -5.22 -0.88
CA LEU A 241 -10.74 -3.87 -1.06
C LEU A 241 -10.34 -3.59 -2.51
N SER A 242 -9.81 -4.59 -3.21
CA SER A 242 -9.43 -4.54 -4.63
C SER A 242 -10.59 -4.19 -5.57
N THR A 243 -11.85 -4.45 -5.17
CA THR A 243 -13.04 -4.15 -5.98
C THR A 243 -13.64 -2.77 -5.72
N VAL A 244 -13.27 -2.13 -4.61
CA VAL A 244 -13.86 -0.84 -4.18
C VAL A 244 -12.84 0.28 -4.03
N CYS A 245 -11.55 -0.03 -3.96
CA CYS A 245 -10.46 0.93 -3.90
C CYS A 245 -9.68 0.92 -5.22
N GLY A 246 -9.78 2.01 -5.98
CA GLY A 246 -9.07 2.17 -7.25
C GLY A 246 -7.67 2.73 -7.05
N PHE A 247 -6.71 2.26 -7.82
CA PHE A 247 -5.39 2.86 -7.94
C PHE A 247 -5.42 4.02 -8.94
N LEU A 248 -4.92 5.17 -8.54
CA LEU A 248 -4.80 6.34 -9.39
C LEU A 248 -3.35 6.81 -9.38
N SER A 249 -2.67 6.74 -10.52
CA SER A 249 -1.28 7.20 -10.59
C SER A 249 -1.19 8.72 -10.55
N PHE A 250 -0.07 9.23 -10.03
CA PHE A 250 0.19 10.68 -9.97
C PHE A 250 0.14 11.34 -11.33
N SER A 251 0.68 10.70 -12.37
CA SER A 251 0.68 11.23 -13.73
C SER A 251 -0.74 11.33 -14.27
N ARG A 252 -1.54 10.26 -14.15
CA ARG A 252 -2.94 10.25 -14.60
C ARG A 252 -3.80 11.26 -13.88
N LEU A 253 -3.60 11.42 -12.56
CA LEU A 253 -4.35 12.45 -11.80
C LEU A 253 -3.99 13.86 -12.30
N LYS A 254 -2.70 14.17 -12.45
CA LYS A 254 -2.25 15.50 -12.92
C LYS A 254 -2.79 15.82 -14.32
N GLU A 255 -2.65 14.88 -15.25
CA GLU A 255 -3.18 15.01 -16.62
C GLU A 255 -4.69 15.27 -16.61
N LYS A 256 -5.43 14.50 -15.81
CA LYS A 256 -6.88 14.65 -15.70
C LYS A 256 -7.27 16.01 -15.12
N VAL A 257 -6.62 16.44 -14.03
CA VAL A 257 -6.87 17.75 -13.40
C VAL A 257 -6.56 18.89 -14.37
N GLU A 258 -5.46 18.81 -15.10
CA GLU A 258 -5.10 19.81 -16.10
C GLU A 258 -6.11 19.87 -17.25
N GLY A 259 -6.52 18.73 -17.77
CA GLY A 259 -7.57 18.64 -18.80
C GLY A 259 -8.90 19.24 -18.35
N ILE A 260 -9.35 18.95 -17.13
CA ILE A 260 -10.58 19.47 -16.54
C ILE A 260 -10.51 21.00 -16.42
N ARG A 261 -9.39 21.53 -15.93
CA ARG A 261 -9.19 22.98 -15.77
C ARG A 261 -9.15 23.70 -17.11
N ARG A 262 -8.39 23.16 -18.07
CA ARG A 262 -8.29 23.75 -19.42
C ARG A 262 -9.64 23.87 -20.10
N LEU A 263 -10.56 22.94 -19.85
CA LEU A 263 -11.89 22.91 -20.45
C LEU A 263 -12.97 23.51 -19.53
N SER A 264 -12.61 23.98 -18.33
CA SER A 264 -13.53 24.51 -17.32
C SER A 264 -14.70 23.58 -16.97
N LEU A 265 -14.43 22.27 -16.93
CA LEU A 265 -15.47 21.24 -16.77
C LEU A 265 -15.76 20.85 -15.31
N ALA A 266 -15.02 21.37 -14.33
CA ALA A 266 -15.09 20.91 -12.94
C ALA A 266 -16.51 20.93 -12.36
N THR A 267 -17.28 22.00 -12.59
CA THR A 267 -18.65 22.14 -12.09
C THR A 267 -19.66 21.18 -12.71
N SER A 268 -19.33 20.58 -13.87
CA SER A 268 -20.19 19.64 -14.59
C SER A 268 -19.88 18.18 -14.25
N LEU A 269 -18.83 17.91 -13.48
CA LEU A 269 -18.42 16.56 -13.16
C LEU A 269 -19.11 16.03 -11.91
N LYS A 270 -19.31 14.72 -11.89
CA LYS A 270 -19.73 13.98 -10.70
C LYS A 270 -18.50 13.27 -10.08
N PRO A 271 -18.50 13.00 -8.76
CA PRO A 271 -17.35 12.38 -8.09
C PRO A 271 -16.92 11.03 -8.67
N ASP A 272 -17.84 10.30 -9.32
CA ASP A 272 -17.61 9.00 -9.93
C ASP A 272 -16.78 9.04 -11.23
N PHE A 273 -16.49 10.24 -11.78
CA PHE A 273 -15.68 10.35 -13.00
C PHE A 273 -14.27 9.75 -12.85
N LEU A 274 -13.73 9.75 -11.62
CA LEU A 274 -12.42 9.15 -11.32
C LEU A 274 -12.42 7.61 -11.45
N GLU A 275 -13.56 6.94 -11.33
CA GLU A 275 -13.65 5.48 -11.52
C GLU A 275 -13.19 5.04 -12.92
N ARG A 276 -13.45 5.87 -13.93
CA ARG A 276 -13.02 5.61 -15.31
C ARG A 276 -11.53 5.86 -15.52
N THR A 277 -10.90 6.58 -14.59
CA THR A 277 -9.47 6.93 -14.64
C THR A 277 -8.65 6.01 -13.77
N ALA A 278 -9.22 5.57 -12.65
CA ALA A 278 -8.59 4.66 -11.71
C ALA A 278 -8.54 3.23 -12.26
N GLU A 279 -7.54 2.49 -11.85
CA GLU A 279 -7.39 1.08 -12.13
C GLU A 279 -7.87 0.26 -10.93
N PHE A 280 -8.75 -0.70 -11.16
CA PHE A 280 -9.19 -1.66 -10.16
C PHE A 280 -8.55 -3.00 -10.46
N PHE A 281 -7.93 -3.60 -9.47
CA PHE A 281 -7.29 -4.89 -9.57
C PHE A 281 -8.34 -5.99 -9.47
N LYS A 282 -9.12 -6.16 -10.55
CA LYS A 282 -10.11 -7.24 -10.62
C LYS A 282 -9.38 -8.57 -10.77
N GLN A 283 -9.89 -9.56 -10.09
CA GLN A 283 -9.57 -10.96 -10.40
C GLN A 283 -9.98 -11.18 -11.85
N GLU A 284 -9.06 -11.59 -12.71
CA GLU A 284 -9.45 -12.25 -13.95
C GLU A 284 -10.21 -13.50 -13.52
N GLU A 285 -11.53 -13.50 -13.70
CA GLU A 285 -12.32 -14.73 -13.66
C GLU A 285 -11.71 -15.59 -14.75
N GLY A 286 -10.90 -16.59 -14.32
CA GLY A 286 -10.37 -17.56 -15.24
C GLY A 286 -11.57 -18.20 -15.95
N GLU A 287 -11.62 -18.08 -17.26
CA GLU A 287 -12.52 -18.87 -18.07
C GLU A 287 -12.43 -20.35 -17.67
N PRO A 288 -13.58 -21.03 -17.59
CA PRO A 288 -13.69 -22.39 -17.09
C PRO A 288 -12.85 -23.39 -17.89
#